data_a8629bf3fc1cab8a8af1ba70631b3b01
#
_entry.id   a8629bf3fc1cab8a8af1ba70631b3b01
#
_cell.length_a   1.000
_cell.length_b   1.000
_cell.length_c   1.000
_cell.angle_alpha   90.00
_cell.angle_beta   90.00
_cell.angle_gamma   90.00
#
_symmetry.space_group_name_H-M   'P 1'
#
loop_
_entity.id
_entity.type
_entity.pdbx_description
1 polymer ?
#
loop_
_entity_poly.entity_id
_entity_poly.type
_entity_poly.pdbx_seq_one_letter_code
_entity_poly.pdbx_strand_id
1 'polypeptide(L)'
;KKNVIFILLLTILSSCKSEYEEYIGTDAIYLNEISDTVRFSFTYVDSEYETQAQDIHLKVIGKVADYDRPVNIKFTPVNAVEGVDFEPLEKEYVVKKGEVSLVIPVTMIRTKALQTEEKGIDMELLPNGHFTTYYDYGSSDSTSWVKTQRLKLILLFSEFMNEPPSQWNPYMFGEFSAKKFALICDEMDIP
;
A
#
# COMPACT_ATOMS: atom_id res chain seq x y z
N LYS A 1 -53.65 -8.93 33.94
CA LYS A 1 -52.56 -9.71 33.26
C LYS A 1 -52.13 -9.09 31.96
N LYS A 2 -53.00 -8.55 31.10
CA LYS A 2 -52.62 -7.89 29.83
C LYS A 2 -51.82 -6.62 30.01
N ASN A 3 -52.09 -5.82 31.03
CA ASN A 3 -51.38 -4.56 31.30
C ASN A 3 -49.95 -4.80 31.82
N VAL A 4 -49.74 -5.89 32.57
CA VAL A 4 -48.38 -6.27 33.08
C VAL A 4 -47.46 -6.70 31.94
N ILE A 5 -48.00 -7.44 30.95
CA ILE A 5 -47.24 -7.89 29.76
C ILE A 5 -46.87 -6.68 28.89
N PHE A 6 -47.77 -5.68 28.76
CA PHE A 6 -47.51 -4.47 28.00
C PHE A 6 -46.39 -3.59 28.64
N ILE A 7 -46.39 -3.50 29.96
CA ILE A 7 -45.36 -2.75 30.70
C ILE A 7 -44.00 -3.50 30.59
N LEU A 8 -44.02 -4.83 30.68
CA LEU A 8 -42.78 -5.64 30.49
C LEU A 8 -42.20 -5.52 29.09
N LEU A 9 -43.06 -5.40 28.07
CA LEU A 9 -42.61 -5.24 26.67
C LEU A 9 -42.00 -3.83 26.44
N LEU A 10 -42.50 -2.81 27.14
CA LEU A 10 -42.00 -1.44 26.99
C LEU A 10 -40.62 -1.25 27.62
N THR A 11 -40.26 -2.05 28.66
CA THR A 11 -38.94 -1.96 29.33
C THR A 11 -37.82 -2.59 28.52
N ILE A 12 -38.14 -3.49 27.56
CA ILE A 12 -37.15 -4.13 26.71
C ILE A 12 -36.64 -3.18 25.59
N LEU A 13 -37.41 -2.16 25.23
CA LEU A 13 -37.06 -1.21 24.18
C LEU A 13 -36.09 -0.10 24.63
N SER A 14 -35.79 0.02 25.90
CA SER A 14 -34.90 1.05 26.46
C SER A 14 -33.46 0.59 26.70
N SER A 15 -33.07 -0.62 26.33
CA SER A 15 -31.80 -1.22 26.66
C SER A 15 -30.85 -1.32 25.47
N CYS A 16 -30.62 -0.24 24.71
CA CYS A 16 -29.49 -0.16 23.80
C CYS A 16 -29.09 1.29 23.56
N LYS A 17 -28.54 1.93 24.58
CA LYS A 17 -27.59 3.00 24.38
C LYS A 17 -26.21 2.44 24.73
N SER A 18 -25.56 1.79 23.76
CA SER A 18 -24.12 1.68 23.81
C SER A 18 -23.59 3.10 23.55
N GLU A 19 -23.17 3.80 24.59
CA GLU A 19 -22.31 4.96 24.42
C GLU A 19 -21.02 4.44 23.79
N TYR A 20 -20.88 4.62 22.49
CA TYR A 20 -19.58 4.43 21.84
C TYR A 20 -18.67 5.52 22.37
N GLU A 21 -17.62 5.14 23.06
CA GLU A 21 -16.58 6.09 23.43
C GLU A 21 -16.03 6.73 22.16
N GLU A 22 -16.20 8.04 22.05
CA GLU A 22 -15.72 8.78 20.91
C GLU A 22 -14.18 8.79 20.93
N TYR A 23 -13.54 8.53 19.78
CA TYR A 23 -12.09 8.65 19.68
C TYR A 23 -11.63 10.05 20.06
N ILE A 24 -10.79 10.16 21.10
CA ILE A 24 -10.25 11.41 21.65
C ILE A 24 -8.76 11.59 21.33
N GLY A 25 -8.14 10.65 20.60
CA GLY A 25 -6.75 10.72 20.18
C GLY A 25 -6.50 11.76 19.09
N THR A 26 -5.22 12.05 18.86
CA THR A 26 -4.79 12.86 17.70
C THR A 26 -4.92 12.04 16.43
N ASP A 27 -5.42 12.63 15.35
CA ASP A 27 -5.51 11.95 14.06
C ASP A 27 -4.14 11.53 13.58
N ALA A 28 -4.05 10.33 13.03
CA ALA A 28 -2.83 9.77 12.48
C ALA A 28 -3.07 9.28 11.04
N ILE A 29 -2.01 9.26 10.24
CA ILE A 29 -2.03 8.71 8.90
C ILE A 29 -0.95 7.63 8.77
N TYR A 30 -1.21 6.60 7.99
CA TYR A 30 -0.28 5.49 7.77
C TYR A 30 -0.42 4.90 6.38
N LEU A 31 0.66 4.27 5.90
CA LEU A 31 0.69 3.47 4.68
C LEU A 31 -0.03 2.14 4.92
N ASN A 32 -1.03 1.83 4.11
CA ASN A 32 -1.88 0.64 4.27
C ASN A 32 -1.47 -0.48 3.31
N GLU A 33 -0.18 -0.68 3.14
CA GLU A 33 0.35 -1.78 2.35
C GLU A 33 0.68 -3.00 3.24
N ILE A 34 0.73 -4.19 2.64
CA ILE A 34 1.03 -5.44 3.36
C ILE A 34 2.50 -5.44 3.82
N SER A 35 3.39 -4.87 3.02
CA SER A 35 4.83 -4.80 3.25
C SER A 35 5.31 -3.35 3.17
N ASP A 36 6.44 -3.05 3.82
CA ASP A 36 7.20 -1.81 3.63
C ASP A 36 7.95 -1.74 2.30
N THR A 37 7.97 -2.87 1.56
CA THR A 37 8.54 -2.96 0.23
C THR A 37 7.49 -3.47 -0.75
N VAL A 38 7.12 -2.63 -1.71
CA VAL A 38 6.27 -2.97 -2.84
C VAL A 38 7.16 -3.19 -4.06
N ARG A 39 7.03 -4.35 -4.73
CA ARG A 39 7.78 -4.65 -5.96
C ARG A 39 6.85 -4.77 -7.14
N PHE A 40 7.26 -4.15 -8.22
CA PHE A 40 6.59 -4.21 -9.51
C PHE A 40 7.57 -4.68 -10.58
N SER A 41 7.14 -5.53 -11.51
CA SER A 41 7.96 -5.93 -12.64
C SER A 41 7.22 -5.80 -13.96
N PHE A 42 7.81 -5.08 -14.90
CA PHE A 42 7.33 -4.99 -16.28
C PHE A 42 7.44 -6.31 -17.04
N THR A 43 8.15 -7.31 -16.51
CA THR A 43 8.22 -8.66 -17.12
C THR A 43 6.82 -9.29 -17.26
N TYR A 44 5.86 -8.91 -16.42
CA TYR A 44 4.49 -9.43 -16.45
C TYR A 44 3.51 -8.51 -17.18
N VAL A 45 4.01 -7.45 -17.81
CA VAL A 45 3.21 -6.46 -18.53
C VAL A 45 3.52 -6.57 -20.00
N ASP A 46 2.48 -6.58 -20.85
CA ASP A 46 2.66 -6.62 -22.29
C ASP A 46 3.64 -5.54 -22.77
N SER A 47 4.46 -5.88 -23.77
CA SER A 47 5.54 -5.02 -24.27
C SER A 47 5.04 -3.74 -24.92
N GLU A 48 3.76 -3.67 -25.30
CA GLU A 48 3.15 -2.46 -25.87
C GLU A 48 2.92 -1.35 -24.83
N TYR A 49 2.89 -1.68 -23.53
CA TYR A 49 2.70 -0.69 -22.47
C TYR A 49 4.03 -0.10 -22.03
N GLU A 50 4.21 1.18 -22.31
CA GLU A 50 5.40 1.96 -21.92
C GLU A 50 5.34 2.48 -20.49
N THR A 51 4.16 2.54 -19.90
CA THR A 51 3.94 3.03 -18.53
C THR A 51 3.00 2.13 -17.76
N GLN A 52 3.16 2.09 -16.43
CA GLN A 52 2.26 1.38 -15.55
C GLN A 52 2.13 2.09 -14.21
N ALA A 53 0.90 2.27 -13.73
CA ALA A 53 0.64 2.86 -12.43
C ALA A 53 0.58 1.80 -11.33
N GLN A 54 1.18 2.12 -10.18
CA GLN A 54 1.04 1.39 -8.93
C GLN A 54 0.37 2.31 -7.90
N ASP A 55 -0.77 1.90 -7.40
CA ASP A 55 -1.48 2.62 -6.37
C ASP A 55 -0.90 2.33 -4.98
N ILE A 56 -0.57 3.39 -4.25
CA ILE A 56 -0.13 3.32 -2.86
C ILE A 56 -1.25 3.86 -1.97
N HIS A 57 -1.69 3.02 -1.04
CA HIS A 57 -2.87 3.32 -0.22
C HIS A 57 -2.47 3.87 1.14
N LEU A 58 -3.09 4.96 1.54
CA LEU A 58 -2.98 5.54 2.87
C LEU A 58 -4.32 5.46 3.59
N LYS A 59 -4.28 5.30 4.90
CA LYS A 59 -5.46 5.35 5.76
C LYS A 59 -5.25 6.26 6.95
N VAL A 60 -6.35 6.83 7.40
CA VAL A 60 -6.41 7.69 8.59
C VAL A 60 -6.95 6.91 9.77
N ILE A 61 -6.32 7.08 10.92
CA ILE A 61 -6.85 6.71 12.24
C ILE A 61 -7.29 8.00 12.90
N GLY A 62 -8.59 8.12 13.22
CA GLY A 62 -9.15 9.31 13.82
C GLY A 62 -10.58 9.55 13.40
N LYS A 63 -11.04 10.76 13.62
CA LYS A 63 -12.39 11.19 13.26
C LYS A 63 -12.48 11.53 11.78
N VAL A 64 -13.67 11.31 11.20
CA VAL A 64 -14.00 11.87 9.90
C VAL A 64 -14.04 13.40 10.03
N ALA A 65 -13.22 14.09 9.22
CA ALA A 65 -13.18 15.55 9.24
C ALA A 65 -14.16 16.15 8.23
N ASP A 66 -14.70 17.31 8.55
CA ASP A 66 -15.56 18.09 7.66
C ASP A 66 -14.80 19.13 6.82
N TYR A 67 -13.47 19.01 6.78
CA TYR A 67 -12.53 19.84 6.02
C TYR A 67 -11.43 18.97 5.37
N ASP A 68 -10.76 19.53 4.37
CA ASP A 68 -9.63 18.93 3.67
C ASP A 68 -8.37 18.94 4.57
N ARG A 69 -7.65 17.80 4.61
CA ARG A 69 -6.45 17.61 5.43
C ARG A 69 -5.24 17.33 4.55
N PRO A 70 -4.28 18.26 4.40
CA PRO A 70 -3.06 18.01 3.66
C PRO A 70 -2.19 16.94 4.31
N VAL A 71 -1.50 16.16 3.48
CA VAL A 71 -0.59 15.09 3.89
C VAL A 71 0.83 15.48 3.53
N ASN A 72 1.75 15.42 4.49
CA ASN A 72 3.16 15.63 4.23
C ASN A 72 3.82 14.29 3.89
N ILE A 73 4.29 14.17 2.66
CA ILE A 73 5.02 13.00 2.16
C ILE A 73 6.35 13.47 1.56
N LYS A 74 7.40 12.74 1.87
CA LYS A 74 8.70 12.91 1.25
C LYS A 74 8.94 11.73 0.31
N PHE A 75 9.24 12.05 -0.95
CA PHE A 75 9.68 11.09 -1.96
C PHE A 75 11.19 11.24 -2.18
N THR A 76 11.88 10.12 -2.22
CA THR A 76 13.32 10.08 -2.48
C THR A 76 13.58 9.02 -3.55
N PRO A 77 13.92 9.42 -4.78
CA PRO A 77 14.28 8.47 -5.83
C PRO A 77 15.49 7.62 -5.43
N VAL A 78 15.43 6.32 -5.70
CA VAL A 78 16.48 5.33 -5.46
C VAL A 78 16.93 4.78 -6.81
N ASN A 79 18.10 5.15 -7.28
CA ASN A 79 18.62 4.81 -8.61
C ASN A 79 17.62 5.14 -9.74
N ALA A 80 16.74 6.14 -9.53
CA ALA A 80 15.67 6.52 -10.44
C ALA A 80 15.67 8.04 -10.67
N VAL A 81 15.16 8.48 -11.81
CA VAL A 81 15.08 9.88 -12.19
C VAL A 81 13.63 10.22 -12.54
N GLU A 82 13.09 11.24 -11.85
CA GLU A 82 11.76 11.77 -12.14
C GLU A 82 11.67 12.32 -13.56
N GLY A 83 10.57 12.00 -14.25
CA GLY A 83 10.36 12.35 -15.65
C GLY A 83 11.10 11.44 -16.66
N VAL A 84 11.91 10.48 -16.17
CA VAL A 84 12.61 9.49 -17.01
C VAL A 84 12.17 8.08 -16.66
N ASP A 85 12.22 7.72 -15.37
CA ASP A 85 11.91 6.37 -14.87
C ASP A 85 10.52 6.29 -14.24
N PHE A 86 9.97 7.42 -13.83
CA PHE A 86 8.59 7.57 -13.35
C PHE A 86 8.08 8.99 -13.66
N GLU A 87 6.77 9.13 -13.78
CA GLU A 87 6.14 10.42 -14.01
C GLU A 87 6.28 11.34 -12.79
N PRO A 88 6.32 12.68 -13.00
CA PRO A 88 6.39 13.63 -11.90
C PRO A 88 5.27 13.41 -10.89
N LEU A 89 5.66 13.32 -9.60
CA LEU A 89 4.72 13.16 -8.52
C LEU A 89 4.03 14.48 -8.18
N GLU A 90 2.79 14.39 -7.68
CA GLU A 90 2.05 15.55 -7.22
C GLU A 90 2.79 16.25 -6.07
N LYS A 91 2.71 17.58 -6.06
CA LYS A 91 3.36 18.40 -5.01
C LYS A 91 2.59 18.38 -3.70
N GLU A 92 1.29 18.16 -3.78
CA GLU A 92 0.39 18.19 -2.64
C GLU A 92 -0.59 17.02 -2.70
N TYR A 93 -0.69 16.31 -1.60
CA TYR A 93 -1.65 15.25 -1.39
C TYR A 93 -2.61 15.64 -0.26
N VAL A 94 -3.90 15.37 -0.43
CA VAL A 94 -4.93 15.84 0.48
C VAL A 94 -5.96 14.75 0.73
N VAL A 95 -6.16 14.37 1.98
CA VAL A 95 -7.33 13.60 2.41
C VAL A 95 -8.53 14.53 2.38
N LYS A 96 -9.45 14.30 1.47
CA LYS A 96 -10.61 15.17 1.27
C LYS A 96 -11.58 15.12 2.43
N LYS A 97 -12.34 16.18 2.60
CA LYS A 97 -13.48 16.25 3.52
C LYS A 97 -14.35 15.00 3.42
N GLY A 98 -14.64 14.38 4.57
CA GLY A 98 -15.45 13.17 4.67
C GLY A 98 -14.70 11.87 4.39
N GLU A 99 -13.45 11.94 3.91
CA GLU A 99 -12.63 10.77 3.57
C GLU A 99 -11.71 10.38 4.72
N VAL A 100 -11.39 9.08 4.77
CA VAL A 100 -10.45 8.47 5.73
C VAL A 100 -9.36 7.67 5.03
N SER A 101 -9.24 7.84 3.72
CA SER A 101 -8.24 7.20 2.88
C SER A 101 -7.76 8.14 1.79
N LEU A 102 -6.59 7.83 1.26
CA LEU A 102 -5.98 8.52 0.13
C LEU A 102 -5.24 7.48 -0.71
N VAL A 103 -5.33 7.60 -2.02
CA VAL A 103 -4.56 6.79 -2.97
C VAL A 103 -3.57 7.69 -3.68
N ILE A 104 -2.32 7.25 -3.74
CA ILE A 104 -1.24 7.93 -4.46
C ILE A 104 -0.86 7.04 -5.64
N PRO A 105 -1.25 7.38 -6.87
CA PRO A 105 -0.80 6.67 -8.05
C PRO A 105 0.65 7.07 -8.36
N VAL A 106 1.51 6.08 -8.54
CA VAL A 106 2.88 6.25 -8.99
C VAL A 106 3.01 5.60 -10.36
N THR A 107 3.14 6.40 -11.40
CA THR A 107 3.27 5.92 -12.78
C THR A 107 4.74 5.70 -13.10
N MET A 108 5.14 4.44 -13.24
CA MET A 108 6.47 4.03 -13.65
C MET A 108 6.58 4.03 -15.17
N ILE A 109 7.74 4.41 -15.68
CA ILE A 109 8.06 4.46 -17.12
C ILE A 109 9.01 3.31 -17.44
N ARG A 110 8.64 2.52 -18.46
CA ARG A 110 9.43 1.39 -18.92
C ARG A 110 10.66 1.89 -19.69
N THR A 111 11.83 1.67 -19.13
CA THR A 111 13.10 2.06 -19.75
C THR A 111 14.00 0.85 -19.93
N LYS A 112 14.93 0.91 -20.90
CA LYS A 112 15.90 -0.20 -21.14
C LYS A 112 16.76 -0.51 -19.90
N ALA A 113 17.00 0.47 -19.02
CA ALA A 113 17.76 0.27 -17.80
C ALA A 113 17.09 -0.73 -16.85
N LEU A 114 15.75 -0.80 -16.85
CA LEU A 114 14.98 -1.72 -16.01
C LEU A 114 15.25 -3.20 -16.33
N GLN A 115 15.81 -3.51 -17.50
CA GLN A 115 16.19 -4.88 -17.86
C GLN A 115 17.40 -5.40 -17.09
N THR A 116 18.18 -4.51 -16.50
CA THR A 116 19.42 -4.87 -15.78
C THR A 116 19.51 -4.22 -14.39
N GLU A 117 18.71 -3.20 -14.12
CA GLU A 117 18.77 -2.42 -12.88
C GLU A 117 17.38 -2.32 -12.23
N GLU A 118 17.33 -2.53 -10.93
CA GLU A 118 16.16 -2.22 -10.12
C GLU A 118 16.19 -0.74 -9.74
N LYS A 119 15.08 -0.06 -9.95
CA LYS A 119 14.88 1.35 -9.61
C LYS A 119 13.79 1.48 -8.58
N GLY A 120 13.74 2.61 -7.87
CA GLY A 120 12.71 2.75 -6.85
C GLY A 120 12.45 4.17 -6.41
N ILE A 121 11.46 4.28 -5.55
CA ILE A 121 11.07 5.52 -4.86
C ILE A 121 10.83 5.18 -3.40
N ASP A 122 11.63 5.77 -2.52
CA ASP A 122 11.41 5.72 -1.08
C ASP A 122 10.39 6.78 -0.68
N MET A 123 9.38 6.40 0.10
CA MET A 123 8.29 7.25 0.54
C MET A 123 8.28 7.30 2.06
N GLU A 124 8.23 8.50 2.63
CA GLU A 124 8.19 8.72 4.05
C GLU A 124 7.07 9.69 4.43
N LEU A 125 6.14 9.24 5.28
CA LEU A 125 5.12 10.10 5.85
C LEU A 125 5.72 10.96 6.97
N LEU A 126 5.49 12.26 6.88
CA LEU A 126 5.97 13.22 7.86
C LEU A 126 4.81 13.81 8.65
N PRO A 127 4.99 14.10 9.96
CA PRO A 127 3.95 14.74 10.74
C PRO A 127 3.65 16.16 10.25
N ASN A 128 2.42 16.61 10.50
CA ASN A 128 1.99 17.97 10.26
C ASN A 128 0.93 18.41 11.29
N GLY A 129 0.30 19.57 11.08
CA GLY A 129 -0.75 20.07 11.98
C GLY A 129 -2.04 19.25 11.99
N HIS A 130 -2.23 18.32 11.05
CA HIS A 130 -3.43 17.49 10.91
C HIS A 130 -3.19 16.04 11.29
N PHE A 131 -1.98 15.52 11.07
CA PHE A 131 -1.65 14.11 11.29
C PHE A 131 -0.39 13.93 12.10
N THR A 132 -0.48 13.04 13.07
CA THR A 132 0.68 12.53 13.80
C THR A 132 1.23 11.26 13.15
N THR A 133 2.50 10.94 13.44
CA THR A 133 3.22 9.76 12.97
C THR A 133 3.59 8.82 14.13
N TYR A 134 2.77 8.73 15.18
CA TYR A 134 3.05 7.87 16.34
C TYR A 134 2.92 6.37 16.06
N TYR A 135 2.21 6.00 14.98
CA TYR A 135 1.99 4.60 14.61
C TYR A 135 3.06 4.12 13.61
N ASP A 136 4.30 4.03 14.09
CA ASP A 136 5.45 3.67 13.27
C ASP A 136 5.44 2.19 12.86
N TYR A 137 4.86 1.31 13.70
CA TYR A 137 4.85 -0.12 13.45
C TYR A 137 3.44 -0.72 13.59
N GLY A 138 3.05 -1.54 12.60
CA GLY A 138 1.87 -2.39 12.66
C GLY A 138 2.25 -3.87 12.78
N SER A 139 1.42 -4.67 13.44
CA SER A 139 1.50 -6.12 13.35
C SER A 139 0.65 -6.59 12.17
N SER A 140 1.20 -7.43 11.30
CA SER A 140 0.46 -7.94 10.14
C SER A 140 -0.57 -9.02 10.52
N ASP A 141 -0.34 -9.75 11.62
CA ASP A 141 -1.29 -10.67 12.25
C ASP A 141 -0.90 -10.98 13.71
N SER A 142 -1.79 -11.65 14.44
CA SER A 142 -1.59 -11.99 15.85
C SER A 142 -0.57 -13.13 16.09
N THR A 143 -0.08 -13.77 15.05
CA THR A 143 0.83 -14.91 15.10
C THR A 143 2.21 -14.63 14.51
N SER A 144 2.32 -13.59 13.68
CA SER A 144 3.56 -13.15 13.05
C SER A 144 4.14 -11.93 13.76
N TRP A 145 5.35 -12.04 14.28
CA TRP A 145 6.12 -10.94 14.88
C TRP A 145 6.76 -10.02 13.83
N VAL A 146 6.30 -10.07 12.58
CA VAL A 146 6.79 -9.19 11.51
C VAL A 146 6.23 -7.80 11.75
N LYS A 147 7.09 -6.90 12.17
CA LYS A 147 6.78 -5.46 12.26
C LYS A 147 6.85 -4.85 10.87
N THR A 148 5.73 -4.41 10.34
CA THR A 148 5.67 -3.64 9.10
C THR A 148 5.74 -2.16 9.44
N GLN A 149 6.69 -1.43 8.88
CA GLN A 149 6.71 0.03 8.98
C GLN A 149 5.45 0.59 8.31
N ARG A 150 4.80 1.51 9.01
CA ARG A 150 3.57 2.14 8.52
C ARG A 150 3.78 3.59 8.07
N LEU A 151 4.97 4.11 8.25
CA LEU A 151 5.34 5.47 7.88
C LEU A 151 6.32 5.52 6.71
N LYS A 152 6.97 4.40 6.39
CA LYS A 152 7.92 4.29 5.28
C LYS A 152 7.56 3.13 4.39
N LEU A 153 7.77 3.33 3.10
CA LEU A 153 7.57 2.34 2.07
C LEU A 153 8.56 2.60 0.95
N ILE A 154 9.14 1.55 0.40
CA ILE A 154 9.89 1.63 -0.84
C ILE A 154 9.12 0.91 -1.95
N LEU A 155 8.83 1.63 -3.04
CA LEU A 155 8.38 1.05 -4.29
C LEU A 155 9.59 0.77 -5.17
N LEU A 156 9.82 -0.51 -5.45
CA LEU A 156 10.88 -0.98 -6.35
C LEU A 156 10.27 -1.48 -7.65
N PHE A 157 10.90 -1.17 -8.76
CA PHE A 157 10.42 -1.61 -10.08
C PHE A 157 11.58 -1.97 -11.02
N SER A 158 11.33 -2.98 -11.86
CA SER A 158 12.30 -3.55 -12.78
C SER A 158 11.60 -4.17 -14.00
N GLU A 159 12.37 -4.65 -14.97
CA GLU A 159 11.89 -5.47 -16.09
C GLU A 159 12.57 -6.86 -16.08
N PHE A 160 12.91 -7.35 -14.91
CA PHE A 160 13.41 -8.71 -14.70
C PHE A 160 12.74 -9.34 -13.48
N MET A 161 12.74 -10.68 -13.47
CA MET A 161 12.16 -11.44 -12.36
C MET A 161 13.17 -11.55 -11.23
N ASN A 162 12.87 -10.92 -10.11
CA ASN A 162 13.68 -11.01 -8.88
C ASN A 162 13.31 -12.24 -8.04
N GLU A 163 12.09 -12.75 -8.20
CA GLU A 163 11.54 -13.86 -7.44
C GLU A 163 10.99 -14.94 -8.39
N PRO A 164 11.04 -16.22 -7.99
CA PRO A 164 10.47 -17.29 -8.81
C PRO A 164 8.95 -17.13 -8.93
N PRO A 165 8.36 -17.48 -10.08
CA PRO A 165 6.92 -17.63 -10.18
C PRO A 165 6.41 -18.65 -9.18
N SER A 166 5.14 -18.53 -8.77
CA SER A 166 4.52 -19.41 -7.76
C SER A 166 4.57 -20.90 -8.12
N GLN A 167 4.66 -21.22 -9.40
CA GLN A 167 4.78 -22.58 -9.94
C GLN A 167 6.23 -23.08 -10.03
N TRP A 168 7.22 -22.26 -9.71
CA TRP A 168 8.62 -22.69 -9.74
C TRP A 168 8.87 -23.81 -8.73
N ASN A 169 9.30 -24.95 -9.24
CA ASN A 169 9.63 -26.10 -8.39
C ASN A 169 11.16 -26.23 -8.25
N PRO A 170 11.75 -25.90 -7.09
CA PRO A 170 13.19 -25.97 -6.89
C PRO A 170 13.78 -27.39 -7.02
N TYR A 171 12.97 -28.43 -6.77
CA TYR A 171 13.39 -29.82 -6.94
C TYR A 171 13.54 -30.21 -8.40
N MET A 172 12.76 -29.60 -9.30
CA MET A 172 12.83 -29.87 -10.74
C MET A 172 13.83 -28.93 -11.44
N PHE A 173 13.82 -27.66 -11.08
CA PHE A 173 14.55 -26.62 -11.80
C PHE A 173 15.76 -26.09 -11.03
N GLY A 174 15.97 -26.53 -9.75
CA GLY A 174 17.02 -26.01 -8.89
C GLY A 174 16.74 -24.57 -8.44
N GLU A 175 17.79 -23.86 -7.98
CA GLU A 175 17.68 -22.47 -7.59
C GLU A 175 17.21 -21.59 -8.75
N PHE A 176 16.32 -20.65 -8.45
CA PHE A 176 15.79 -19.72 -9.41
C PHE A 176 16.84 -18.71 -9.89
N SER A 177 16.82 -18.41 -11.17
CA SER A 177 17.40 -17.18 -11.73
C SER A 177 16.57 -16.75 -12.94
N ALA A 178 16.43 -15.44 -13.15
CA ALA A 178 15.71 -14.88 -14.29
C ALA A 178 16.22 -15.43 -15.64
N LYS A 179 17.55 -15.57 -15.77
CA LYS A 179 18.19 -16.14 -16.97
C LYS A 179 17.79 -17.59 -17.23
N LYS A 180 17.73 -18.41 -16.17
CA LYS A 180 17.29 -19.82 -16.26
C LYS A 180 15.82 -19.91 -16.63
N PHE A 181 14.99 -19.06 -16.03
CA PHE A 181 13.57 -19.01 -16.35
C PHE A 181 13.33 -18.60 -17.80
N ALA A 182 13.99 -17.53 -18.27
CA ALA A 182 13.90 -17.10 -19.66
C ALA A 182 14.32 -18.20 -20.63
N LEU A 183 15.41 -18.93 -20.35
CA LEU A 183 15.85 -20.06 -21.17
C LEU A 183 14.80 -21.18 -21.21
N ILE A 184 14.16 -21.49 -20.07
CA ILE A 184 13.10 -22.52 -20.02
C ILE A 184 11.89 -22.09 -20.84
N CYS A 185 11.47 -20.82 -20.73
CA CYS A 185 10.37 -20.28 -21.53
C CYS A 185 10.67 -20.35 -23.03
N ASP A 186 11.88 -19.97 -23.44
CA ASP A 186 12.33 -20.00 -24.81
C ASP A 186 12.34 -21.44 -25.38
N GLU A 187 12.91 -22.41 -24.66
CA GLU A 187 12.96 -23.83 -25.08
C GLU A 187 11.57 -24.50 -25.09
N MET A 188 10.63 -24.03 -24.30
CA MET A 188 9.28 -24.60 -24.18
C MET A 188 8.23 -23.83 -24.98
N ASP A 189 8.62 -22.79 -25.72
CA ASP A 189 7.74 -21.90 -26.50
C ASP A 189 6.60 -21.31 -25.60
N ILE A 190 6.95 -20.96 -24.36
CA ILE A 190 6.05 -20.31 -23.41
C ILE A 190 6.21 -18.79 -23.58
N PRO A 191 5.12 -18.07 -23.90
CA PRO A 191 5.16 -16.62 -24.12
C PRO A 191 5.49 -15.83 -22.85
#